data_c0dba75fb66762eb1667ecba093dbc3c
#
_entry.id   c0dba75fb66762eb1667ecba093dbc3c
#
_cell.length_a   1.000
_cell.length_b   1.000
_cell.length_c   1.000
_cell.angle_alpha   90.00
_cell.angle_beta   90.00
_cell.angle_gamma   90.00
#
_symmetry.space_group_name_H-M   'P 1'
#
loop_
_entity.id
_entity.type
_entity.pdbx_description
1 polymer ?
#
loop_
_entity_poly.entity_id
_entity_poly.type
_entity_poly.pdbx_seq_one_letter_code
_entity_poly.pdbx_strand_id
1 'polypeptide(L)'
;FGTGAFELAPDSTNSHAMNQVGEIRAGQEIGLWDKGDINNVLTFVSKDDMEFPYYMPVISTAANPVYYYIQFQTGNWLLSAKGDKETCQPASLHNGNLDDMLWRVSEKDGKYSFVSKSGKILYISDSYVNAAKARNVKDTLFTMVESNNALGGIEIGKSTTGRNFCNMFQGAGEGRLISFWDLGDGGNVVRFVPAEALVPVSGITTFNPANKYTLWYTKPATNWMTSCLPIGNGQFGATLMGDVAIDDVQFNDKTLWSGKLGGLTSTAAYGYYLNFGNLYIRSRGMSKVTDYVRYLDINDAVAGVKYTMDGVAYSRTYFASNPDSCVVVRYTASQNGKINTTFTLKNQNGRNVSYTVDNNNQATITFDGQVARQDDHGATTPESSSCAARIVTDGGTITKNAKGVIEVNGANSMTVYLRGLTDFDPDAPTYVSGANLLAGRAAATVNGAQNKGYDALFAAHKTDYKSLFDRCQLTLGDVKNNIPTPQLISSYRDNQQDNLFLEELYFNYGRYLLISSSRGVSLPANLQGIWNDNNTPAWHSDIHANINVQMNYWPAEPTNLSELHRPFLDYIYREACVKPTWRRFAQDMGHVNTGWTLPTENNIYGSGTTF
;
A
#
# COMPACT_ATOMS: atom_id res chain seq x y z
N PHE A 1 23.84 8.47 11.34
CA PHE A 1 23.08 8.07 10.13
C PHE A 1 23.22 6.56 9.95
N GLY A 2 22.18 5.89 9.41
CA GLY A 2 22.24 4.46 9.08
C GLY A 2 23.22 4.16 7.94
N THR A 3 23.63 2.92 7.78
CA THR A 3 24.47 2.48 6.67
C THR A 3 23.75 2.74 5.34
N GLY A 4 24.37 3.52 4.46
CA GLY A 4 23.81 3.91 3.16
C GLY A 4 23.24 5.33 3.08
N ALA A 5 23.20 6.07 4.19
CA ALA A 5 22.84 7.48 4.20
C ALA A 5 24.11 8.36 4.24
N PHE A 6 24.10 9.45 3.51
CA PHE A 6 25.24 10.33 3.33
C PHE A 6 24.83 11.79 3.44
N GLU A 7 25.76 12.63 3.92
CA GLU A 7 25.72 14.06 3.71
C GLU A 7 26.78 14.45 2.69
N LEU A 8 26.42 15.26 1.70
CA LEU A 8 27.36 15.80 0.73
C LEU A 8 27.78 17.20 1.16
N ALA A 9 29.05 17.36 1.47
CA ALA A 9 29.66 18.64 1.81
C ALA A 9 30.79 18.96 0.84
N PRO A 10 31.16 20.25 0.67
CA PRO A 10 32.28 20.64 -0.19
C PRO A 10 33.60 19.95 0.17
N ASP A 11 33.85 19.70 1.44
CA ASP A 11 34.95 18.92 1.96
C ASP A 11 34.67 18.39 3.38
N SER A 12 35.58 17.57 3.91
CA SER A 12 35.40 16.94 5.24
C SER A 12 35.48 17.91 6.42
N THR A 13 36.05 19.11 6.21
CA THR A 13 36.23 20.13 7.25
C THR A 13 35.08 21.15 7.27
N ASN A 14 34.27 21.20 6.23
CA ASN A 14 33.15 22.14 6.12
C ASN A 14 32.05 21.77 7.13
N SER A 15 31.53 22.77 7.86
CA SER A 15 30.45 22.61 8.81
C SER A 15 29.06 22.51 8.15
N HIS A 16 28.98 22.80 6.84
CA HIS A 16 27.75 22.81 6.08
C HIS A 16 27.71 21.66 5.08
N ALA A 17 26.52 21.12 4.86
CA ALA A 17 26.23 20.10 3.86
C ALA A 17 25.13 20.56 2.91
N MET A 18 24.99 19.87 1.79
CA MET A 18 23.90 20.14 0.84
C MET A 18 22.54 19.87 1.51
N ASN A 19 21.65 20.84 1.42
CA ASN A 19 20.31 20.80 2.01
C ASN A 19 19.28 21.26 0.98
N GLN A 20 18.12 20.65 0.98
CA GLN A 20 17.00 21.11 0.18
C GLN A 20 16.35 22.34 0.83
N VAL A 21 16.32 23.47 0.11
CA VAL A 21 15.79 24.72 0.63
C VAL A 21 14.25 24.70 0.63
N GLY A 22 13.66 24.89 1.80
CA GLY A 22 12.21 24.92 1.96
C GLY A 22 11.57 23.53 2.08
N GLU A 23 10.41 23.33 1.45
CA GLU A 23 9.71 22.03 1.49
C GLU A 23 10.43 20.96 0.66
N ILE A 24 10.41 19.70 1.12
CA ILE A 24 10.98 18.57 0.41
C ILE A 24 10.10 18.22 -0.80
N ARG A 25 10.53 18.64 -1.99
CA ARG A 25 9.85 18.35 -3.27
C ARG A 25 10.80 18.43 -4.45
N ALA A 26 10.42 17.79 -5.56
CA ALA A 26 11.20 17.84 -6.80
C ALA A 26 11.30 19.28 -7.34
N GLY A 27 12.46 19.64 -7.88
CA GLY A 27 12.72 20.98 -8.44
C GLY A 27 13.02 22.07 -7.41
N GLN A 28 13.16 21.72 -6.13
CA GLN A 28 13.54 22.68 -5.09
C GLN A 28 15.05 23.02 -5.20
N GLU A 29 15.41 24.24 -4.83
CA GLU A 29 16.81 24.67 -4.77
C GLU A 29 17.59 23.85 -3.72
N ILE A 30 18.85 23.62 -4.00
CA ILE A 30 19.80 23.00 -3.07
C ILE A 30 20.72 24.10 -2.53
N GLY A 31 20.73 24.27 -1.22
CA GLY A 31 21.58 25.17 -0.49
C GLY A 31 22.62 24.45 0.36
N LEU A 32 23.30 25.20 1.21
CA LEU A 32 24.19 24.65 2.24
C LEU A 32 23.58 24.93 3.61
N TRP A 33 23.58 23.92 4.48
CA TRP A 33 23.09 23.99 5.84
C TRP A 33 24.02 23.26 6.81
N ASP A 34 23.81 23.43 8.10
CA ASP A 34 24.67 22.80 9.10
C ASP A 34 24.64 21.27 9.00
N LYS A 35 25.79 20.63 9.12
CA LYS A 35 25.89 19.17 9.16
C LYS A 35 25.07 18.61 10.32
N GLY A 36 24.39 17.49 10.07
CA GLY A 36 23.52 16.83 11.01
C GLY A 36 22.03 17.18 10.87
N ASP A 37 21.68 18.15 10.03
CA ASP A 37 20.28 18.41 9.70
C ASP A 37 19.70 17.24 8.90
N ILE A 38 18.47 16.81 9.24
CA ILE A 38 17.84 15.66 8.58
C ILE A 38 17.61 15.86 7.08
N ASN A 39 17.46 17.09 6.63
CA ASN A 39 17.27 17.41 5.22
C ASN A 39 18.57 17.34 4.41
N ASN A 40 19.72 17.19 5.07
CA ASN A 40 21.00 16.94 4.41
C ASN A 40 21.19 15.46 4.06
N VAL A 41 20.41 14.57 4.66
CA VAL A 41 20.58 13.12 4.52
C VAL A 41 20.14 12.68 3.13
N LEU A 42 21.08 12.17 2.36
CA LEU A 42 20.88 11.68 1.01
C LEU A 42 21.07 10.16 0.98
N THR A 43 20.24 9.48 0.25
CA THR A 43 20.41 8.05 -0.06
C THR A 43 20.53 7.89 -1.56
N PHE A 44 21.60 7.23 -2.01
CA PHE A 44 21.72 6.82 -3.40
C PHE A 44 20.85 5.58 -3.63
N VAL A 45 19.78 5.76 -4.38
CA VAL A 45 18.89 4.68 -4.77
C VAL A 45 19.25 4.24 -6.19
N SER A 46 19.50 2.94 -6.38
CA SER A 46 19.70 2.39 -7.72
C SER A 46 18.47 2.68 -8.58
N LYS A 47 18.68 2.97 -9.84
CA LYS A 47 17.60 3.13 -10.83
C LYS A 47 16.64 1.93 -10.84
N ASP A 48 17.17 0.73 -10.59
CA ASP A 48 16.43 -0.52 -10.56
C ASP A 48 15.65 -0.74 -9.26
N ASP A 49 15.99 -0.01 -8.19
CA ASP A 49 15.36 -0.10 -6.86
C ASP A 49 14.29 0.98 -6.65
N MET A 50 14.07 1.86 -7.63
CA MET A 50 12.98 2.83 -7.57
C MET A 50 11.63 2.11 -7.65
N GLU A 51 10.64 2.59 -6.91
CA GLU A 51 9.27 2.03 -6.86
C GLU A 51 8.60 1.97 -8.24
N PHE A 52 8.95 2.94 -9.07
CA PHE A 52 8.64 2.97 -10.48
C PHE A 52 9.96 3.15 -11.22
N PRO A 53 10.64 2.03 -11.56
CA PRO A 53 11.89 2.16 -12.27
C PRO A 53 11.65 2.97 -13.52
N TYR A 54 12.43 4.03 -13.63
CA TYR A 54 12.49 4.88 -14.80
C TYR A 54 13.10 4.07 -15.93
N TYR A 55 12.30 3.74 -16.92
CA TYR A 55 12.79 3.11 -18.13
C TYR A 55 12.62 4.07 -19.29
N MET A 56 13.73 4.59 -19.80
CA MET A 56 13.73 4.95 -21.22
C MET A 56 13.33 3.70 -21.99
N PRO A 57 12.30 3.77 -22.86
CA PRO A 57 11.86 2.60 -23.57
C PRO A 57 13.01 2.07 -24.44
N VAL A 58 13.13 0.75 -24.49
CA VAL A 58 14.01 0.11 -25.45
C VAL A 58 13.56 0.48 -26.85
N ILE A 59 14.45 1.04 -27.66
CA ILE A 59 14.16 1.41 -29.04
C ILE A 59 13.88 0.13 -29.83
N SER A 60 12.68 0.05 -30.34
CA SER A 60 12.14 -1.13 -31.01
C SER A 60 12.56 -1.14 -32.48
N THR A 61 12.97 -2.30 -32.97
CA THR A 61 13.18 -2.53 -34.39
C THR A 61 11.99 -3.27 -35.03
N ALA A 62 11.88 -3.24 -36.35
CA ALA A 62 10.85 -3.99 -37.04
C ALA A 62 10.99 -5.53 -36.84
N ALA A 63 12.22 -6.00 -36.64
CA ALA A 63 12.52 -7.43 -36.41
C ALA A 63 12.25 -7.87 -34.96
N ASN A 64 12.39 -6.94 -33.99
CA ASN A 64 12.17 -7.21 -32.56
C ASN A 64 11.26 -6.10 -31.97
N PRO A 65 9.95 -6.17 -32.14
CA PRO A 65 9.03 -5.18 -31.59
C PRO A 65 8.89 -5.33 -30.07
N VAL A 66 9.24 -4.26 -29.34
CA VAL A 66 8.99 -4.15 -27.89
C VAL A 66 7.86 -3.16 -27.67
N TYR A 67 6.88 -3.53 -26.89
CA TYR A 67 5.70 -2.72 -26.65
C TYR A 67 5.62 -2.28 -25.19
N TYR A 68 5.17 -1.04 -24.98
CA TYR A 68 4.96 -0.40 -23.69
C TYR A 68 3.56 0.19 -23.62
N TYR A 69 2.99 0.19 -22.42
CA TYR A 69 1.95 1.16 -22.06
C TYR A 69 2.62 2.49 -21.75
N ILE A 70 2.09 3.58 -22.29
CA ILE A 70 2.46 4.94 -21.90
C ILE A 70 1.44 5.37 -20.85
N GLN A 71 1.84 5.39 -19.59
CA GLN A 71 0.95 5.64 -18.47
C GLN A 71 1.19 7.03 -17.89
N PHE A 72 0.14 7.85 -17.86
CA PHE A 72 0.15 9.12 -17.15
C PHE A 72 0.22 8.88 -15.65
N GLN A 73 1.11 9.59 -14.95
CA GLN A 73 1.24 9.49 -13.50
C GLN A 73 -0.04 9.93 -12.77
N THR A 74 -0.65 11.02 -13.23
CA THR A 74 -1.93 11.48 -12.70
C THR A 74 -3.07 10.55 -13.10
N GLY A 75 -3.61 9.82 -12.13
CA GLY A 75 -4.76 8.93 -12.30
C GLY A 75 -4.47 7.60 -13.00
N ASN A 76 -3.20 7.27 -13.27
CA ASN A 76 -2.77 6.00 -13.89
C ASN A 76 -3.44 5.68 -15.25
N TRP A 77 -3.88 6.69 -16.00
CA TRP A 77 -4.48 6.53 -17.31
C TRP A 77 -3.46 6.13 -18.36
N LEU A 78 -3.87 5.30 -19.32
CA LEU A 78 -3.02 4.85 -20.43
C LEU A 78 -3.29 5.67 -21.67
N LEU A 79 -2.23 6.05 -22.40
CA LEU A 79 -2.38 6.66 -23.70
C LEU A 79 -2.95 5.64 -24.68
N SER A 80 -4.12 5.92 -25.28
CA SER A 80 -4.80 5.05 -26.22
C SER A 80 -4.97 5.71 -27.58
N ALA A 81 -4.74 4.96 -28.64
CA ALA A 81 -5.04 5.33 -30.02
C ALA A 81 -6.54 5.19 -30.37
N LYS A 82 -7.39 4.98 -29.36
CA LYS A 82 -8.85 4.86 -29.54
C LYS A 82 -9.46 6.24 -29.76
N GLY A 83 -10.28 6.38 -30.78
CA GLY A 83 -11.15 7.52 -30.99
C GLY A 83 -11.85 7.38 -32.32
N ASP A 84 -13.12 7.77 -32.41
CA ASP A 84 -13.92 7.75 -33.65
C ASP A 84 -13.43 8.79 -34.67
N LYS A 85 -12.56 9.71 -34.24
CA LYS A 85 -12.00 10.81 -35.05
C LYS A 85 -10.48 10.84 -35.05
N GLU A 86 -9.84 9.68 -34.99
CA GLU A 86 -8.37 9.57 -34.97
C GLU A 86 -7.69 10.26 -33.77
N THR A 87 -8.43 10.58 -32.71
CA THR A 87 -7.91 11.24 -31.52
C THR A 87 -7.25 10.26 -30.56
N CYS A 88 -6.14 10.67 -29.94
CA CYS A 88 -5.58 9.99 -28.79
C CYS A 88 -6.33 10.37 -27.52
N GLN A 89 -6.55 9.41 -26.64
CA GLN A 89 -7.30 9.61 -25.41
C GLN A 89 -6.67 8.82 -24.25
N PRO A 90 -6.72 9.33 -23.03
CA PRO A 90 -6.49 8.49 -21.85
C PRO A 90 -7.57 7.41 -21.74
N ALA A 91 -7.16 6.20 -21.43
CA ALA A 91 -8.07 5.07 -21.25
C ALA A 91 -7.67 4.22 -20.05
N SER A 92 -8.66 3.56 -19.45
CA SER A 92 -8.39 2.54 -18.44
C SER A 92 -7.90 1.26 -19.12
N LEU A 93 -6.97 0.53 -18.47
CA LEU A 93 -6.52 -0.78 -18.91
C LEU A 93 -7.69 -1.77 -19.15
N HIS A 94 -8.78 -1.58 -18.42
CA HIS A 94 -9.95 -2.46 -18.43
C HIS A 94 -11.04 -2.04 -19.45
N ASN A 95 -10.85 -0.88 -20.08
CA ASN A 95 -11.83 -0.33 -21.02
C ASN A 95 -11.16 -0.06 -22.39
N GLY A 96 -11.42 -0.88 -23.38
CA GLY A 96 -10.97 -0.62 -24.74
C GLY A 96 -10.11 -1.71 -25.36
N ASN A 97 -9.60 -1.43 -26.55
CA ASN A 97 -8.74 -2.33 -27.29
C ASN A 97 -7.28 -2.17 -26.81
N LEU A 98 -6.71 -3.22 -26.26
CA LEU A 98 -5.33 -3.23 -25.75
C LEU A 98 -4.29 -2.90 -26.84
N ASP A 99 -4.52 -3.34 -28.08
CA ASP A 99 -3.61 -3.06 -29.19
C ASP A 99 -3.57 -1.57 -29.55
N ASP A 100 -4.56 -0.78 -29.13
CA ASP A 100 -4.55 0.68 -29.22
C ASP A 100 -3.79 1.36 -28.07
N MET A 101 -3.49 0.64 -26.97
CA MET A 101 -2.80 1.16 -25.79
C MET A 101 -1.33 0.74 -25.70
N LEU A 102 -0.93 -0.25 -26.51
CA LEU A 102 0.43 -0.77 -26.57
C LEU A 102 1.21 -0.04 -27.65
N TRP A 103 2.29 0.63 -27.28
CA TRP A 103 3.07 1.49 -28.15
C TRP A 103 4.48 0.94 -28.35
N ARG A 104 4.91 0.90 -29.59
CA ARG A 104 6.29 0.67 -29.99
C ARG A 104 6.97 2.00 -30.19
N VAL A 105 8.18 2.16 -29.66
CA VAL A 105 8.98 3.38 -29.76
C VAL A 105 10.13 3.17 -30.74
N SER A 106 10.29 4.07 -31.70
CA SER A 106 11.42 4.12 -32.61
C SER A 106 12.10 5.47 -32.49
N GLU A 107 13.41 5.50 -32.72
CA GLU A 107 14.21 6.73 -32.66
C GLU A 107 14.83 7.03 -34.02
N LYS A 108 14.87 8.31 -34.35
CA LYS A 108 15.58 8.82 -35.52
C LYS A 108 16.09 10.24 -35.22
N ASP A 109 17.38 10.43 -35.34
CA ASP A 109 18.07 11.74 -35.18
C ASP A 109 17.75 12.44 -33.85
N GLY A 110 17.72 11.67 -32.74
CA GLY A 110 17.39 12.16 -31.39
C GLY A 110 15.90 12.48 -31.17
N LYS A 111 15.03 12.11 -32.11
CA LYS A 111 13.57 12.23 -31.97
C LYS A 111 12.90 10.87 -32.03
N TYR A 112 11.73 10.79 -31.44
CA TYR A 112 11.00 9.55 -31.20
C TYR A 112 9.69 9.50 -31.96
N SER A 113 9.35 8.32 -32.47
CA SER A 113 8.05 8.05 -33.05
C SER A 113 7.39 6.88 -32.35
N PHE A 114 6.06 6.93 -32.26
CA PHE A 114 5.24 5.97 -31.52
C PHE A 114 4.22 5.32 -32.46
N VAL A 115 4.23 4.00 -32.51
CA VAL A 115 3.27 3.23 -33.32
C VAL A 115 2.55 2.25 -32.41
N SER A 116 1.21 2.31 -32.37
CA SER A 116 0.41 1.37 -31.61
C SER A 116 0.51 -0.03 -32.20
N LYS A 117 0.24 -1.05 -31.39
CA LYS A 117 0.20 -2.43 -31.85
C LYS A 117 -0.93 -2.66 -32.86
N SER A 118 -1.99 -1.86 -32.82
CA SER A 118 -3.03 -1.81 -33.87
C SER A 118 -2.59 -1.14 -35.18
N GLY A 119 -1.34 -0.63 -35.25
CA GLY A 119 -0.74 -0.03 -36.44
C GLY A 119 -1.06 1.45 -36.67
N LYS A 120 -1.57 2.16 -35.67
CA LYS A 120 -1.78 3.62 -35.73
C LYS A 120 -0.51 4.36 -35.28
N ILE A 121 -0.19 5.44 -35.97
CA ILE A 121 0.97 6.30 -35.72
C ILE A 121 0.52 7.50 -34.89
N LEU A 122 1.21 7.80 -33.82
CA LEU A 122 1.02 9.02 -33.04
C LEU A 122 1.50 10.23 -33.86
N TYR A 123 0.72 11.29 -33.93
CA TYR A 123 1.07 12.51 -34.65
C TYR A 123 0.48 13.76 -34.01
N ILE A 124 1.05 14.90 -34.36
CA ILE A 124 0.66 16.21 -33.87
C ILE A 124 -0.24 16.87 -34.91
N SER A 125 -1.46 17.27 -34.53
CA SER A 125 -2.36 18.05 -35.33
C SER A 125 -2.80 19.29 -34.58
N ASP A 126 -2.41 20.46 -35.06
CA ASP A 126 -2.68 21.76 -34.45
C ASP A 126 -2.38 21.79 -32.93
N SER A 127 -3.40 21.72 -32.10
CA SER A 127 -3.29 21.80 -30.64
C SER A 127 -3.40 20.46 -29.92
N TYR A 128 -3.51 19.35 -30.67
CA TYR A 128 -3.80 18.03 -30.09
C TYR A 128 -2.85 16.93 -30.59
N VAL A 129 -2.77 15.87 -29.79
CA VAL A 129 -2.10 14.62 -30.16
C VAL A 129 -3.13 13.64 -30.67
N ASN A 130 -2.87 13.05 -31.82
CA ASN A 130 -3.76 12.14 -32.52
C ASN A 130 -3.04 10.84 -32.92
N ALA A 131 -3.78 9.82 -33.33
CA ALA A 131 -3.22 8.59 -33.87
C ALA A 131 -4.04 8.07 -35.04
N ALA A 132 -3.40 7.83 -36.19
CA ALA A 132 -4.05 7.38 -37.41
C ALA A 132 -3.26 6.29 -38.15
N LYS A 133 -3.93 5.56 -39.06
CA LYS A 133 -3.26 4.63 -39.96
C LYS A 133 -2.45 5.35 -41.03
N ALA A 134 -1.29 4.84 -41.35
CA ALA A 134 -0.08 5.43 -41.92
C ALA A 134 -0.16 6.17 -43.30
N ARG A 135 -1.29 6.49 -43.89
CA ARG A 135 -1.25 6.97 -45.29
C ARG A 135 -1.08 8.47 -45.51
N ASN A 136 -1.27 9.34 -44.51
CA ASN A 136 -1.15 10.80 -44.69
C ASN A 136 -0.77 11.56 -43.39
N VAL A 137 0.04 10.97 -42.54
CA VAL A 137 0.37 11.56 -41.24
C VAL A 137 1.66 12.37 -41.36
N LYS A 138 1.60 13.66 -41.00
CA LYS A 138 2.76 14.54 -40.84
C LYS A 138 3.03 14.75 -39.33
N ASP A 139 4.21 15.29 -39.00
CA ASP A 139 4.57 15.64 -37.64
C ASP A 139 4.45 14.47 -36.63
N THR A 140 5.13 13.38 -36.97
CA THR A 140 5.14 12.12 -36.20
C THR A 140 6.31 11.99 -35.25
N LEU A 141 7.17 13.03 -35.18
CA LEU A 141 8.39 13.02 -34.38
C LEU A 141 8.24 13.85 -33.10
N PHE A 142 8.52 13.25 -31.98
CA PHE A 142 8.41 13.81 -30.64
C PHE A 142 9.79 13.92 -29.98
N THR A 143 9.90 14.76 -28.98
CA THR A 143 11.01 14.79 -28.02
C THR A 143 10.57 14.09 -26.73
N MET A 144 11.52 13.51 -26.01
CA MET A 144 11.33 13.00 -24.65
C MET A 144 12.35 13.67 -23.74
N VAL A 145 11.89 14.23 -22.63
CA VAL A 145 12.73 14.82 -21.60
C VAL A 145 12.40 14.21 -20.24
N GLU A 146 13.36 14.19 -19.34
CA GLU A 146 13.10 13.83 -17.95
C GLU A 146 12.23 14.90 -17.29
N SER A 147 11.25 14.49 -16.50
CA SER A 147 10.37 15.42 -15.82
C SER A 147 11.06 16.03 -14.59
N ASN A 148 10.94 17.34 -14.45
CA ASN A 148 11.37 18.03 -13.24
C ASN A 148 10.41 17.79 -12.05
N ASN A 149 9.21 17.32 -12.32
CA ASN A 149 8.11 17.23 -11.34
C ASN A 149 7.96 15.84 -10.74
N ALA A 150 8.57 14.81 -11.33
CA ALA A 150 8.51 13.46 -10.81
C ALA A 150 9.79 12.69 -11.11
N LEU A 151 10.42 12.17 -10.07
CA LEU A 151 11.59 11.32 -10.20
C LEU A 151 11.25 10.09 -11.06
N GLY A 152 11.98 9.95 -12.17
CA GLY A 152 11.77 8.84 -13.12
C GLY A 152 10.62 9.04 -14.10
N GLY A 153 9.94 10.17 -14.10
CA GLY A 153 8.94 10.52 -15.10
C GLY A 153 9.54 11.07 -16.38
N ILE A 154 8.85 10.88 -17.49
CA ILE A 154 9.17 11.44 -18.81
C ILE A 154 8.06 12.37 -19.23
N GLU A 155 8.44 13.44 -19.92
CA GLU A 155 7.49 14.29 -20.63
C GLU A 155 7.71 14.17 -22.14
N ILE A 156 6.66 13.85 -22.89
CA ILE A 156 6.70 13.68 -24.34
C ILE A 156 6.18 14.97 -24.99
N GLY A 157 6.93 15.57 -25.89
CA GLY A 157 6.58 16.87 -26.44
C GLY A 157 7.00 17.11 -27.88
N LYS A 158 6.63 18.28 -28.42
CA LYS A 158 7.05 18.79 -29.74
C LYS A 158 8.50 19.30 -29.71
N SER A 159 8.93 19.81 -28.57
CA SER A 159 10.26 20.40 -28.34
C SER A 159 10.70 20.09 -26.91
N THR A 160 11.92 20.52 -26.55
CA THR A 160 12.50 20.29 -25.23
C THR A 160 12.17 21.40 -24.22
N THR A 161 11.44 22.43 -24.59
CA THR A 161 11.13 23.59 -23.74
C THR A 161 9.75 24.16 -24.04
N GLY A 162 9.23 24.97 -23.13
CA GLY A 162 8.01 25.76 -23.27
C GLY A 162 6.72 24.93 -23.20
N ARG A 163 5.62 25.47 -23.71
CA ARG A 163 4.28 24.88 -23.68
C ARG A 163 4.07 23.85 -24.81
N ASN A 164 4.84 22.80 -24.79
CA ASN A 164 4.92 21.84 -25.90
C ASN A 164 4.77 20.38 -25.48
N PHE A 165 4.39 20.08 -24.22
CA PHE A 165 4.37 18.72 -23.68
C PHE A 165 2.95 18.14 -23.61
N CYS A 166 2.81 16.88 -24.00
CA CYS A 166 1.55 16.16 -24.03
C CYS A 166 0.89 16.13 -22.66
N ASN A 167 -0.31 16.68 -22.55
CA ASN A 167 -1.05 16.84 -21.31
C ASN A 167 -2.50 16.40 -21.48
N MET A 168 -3.10 15.81 -20.46
CA MET A 168 -4.53 15.51 -20.45
C MET A 168 -5.33 16.82 -20.34
N PHE A 169 -6.01 17.19 -21.41
CA PHE A 169 -6.73 18.46 -21.51
C PHE A 169 -7.86 18.57 -20.46
N GLN A 170 -7.85 19.64 -19.71
CA GLN A 170 -8.82 19.92 -18.63
C GLN A 170 -8.82 18.91 -17.48
N GLY A 171 -7.68 18.34 -17.18
CA GLY A 171 -7.47 17.45 -16.05
C GLY A 171 -7.56 15.96 -16.37
N ALA A 172 -7.17 15.14 -15.38
CA ALA A 172 -7.11 13.69 -15.52
C ALA A 172 -8.49 13.06 -15.70
N GLY A 173 -8.62 12.14 -16.64
CA GLY A 173 -9.86 11.40 -16.86
C GLY A 173 -9.88 10.58 -18.15
N GLU A 174 -10.69 9.51 -18.15
CA GLU A 174 -10.91 8.69 -19.33
C GLU A 174 -11.60 9.51 -20.44
N GLY A 175 -11.16 9.32 -21.69
CA GLY A 175 -11.74 9.99 -22.86
C GLY A 175 -11.38 11.46 -23.03
N ARG A 176 -10.52 12.03 -22.18
CA ARG A 176 -10.02 13.38 -22.36
C ARG A 176 -9.14 13.48 -23.61
N LEU A 177 -9.07 14.66 -24.22
CA LEU A 177 -8.14 14.91 -25.31
C LEU A 177 -6.72 15.07 -24.78
N ILE A 178 -5.71 14.72 -25.56
CA ILE A 178 -4.32 15.03 -25.27
C ILE A 178 -3.97 16.33 -26.02
N SER A 179 -3.66 17.35 -25.24
CA SER A 179 -3.21 18.68 -25.71
C SER A 179 -1.75 18.93 -25.32
N PHE A 180 -1.31 20.17 -25.33
CA PHE A 180 0.06 20.56 -24.96
C PHE A 180 0.06 21.57 -23.83
N TRP A 181 0.96 21.38 -22.87
CA TRP A 181 1.12 22.25 -21.71
C TRP A 181 2.59 22.54 -21.42
N ASP A 182 2.84 23.38 -20.42
CA ASP A 182 4.20 23.78 -20.03
C ASP A 182 4.99 22.62 -19.43
N LEU A 183 6.31 22.59 -19.68
CA LEU A 183 7.23 21.64 -19.08
C LEU A 183 7.11 21.69 -17.54
N GLY A 184 7.08 20.52 -16.91
CA GLY A 184 7.01 20.39 -15.46
C GLY A 184 5.59 20.34 -14.90
N ASP A 185 4.54 20.38 -15.74
CA ASP A 185 3.16 20.15 -15.27
C ASP A 185 2.93 18.66 -14.95
N GLY A 186 2.32 18.37 -13.79
CA GLY A 186 2.08 16.99 -13.34
C GLY A 186 1.20 16.15 -14.29
N GLY A 187 0.35 16.80 -15.09
CA GLY A 187 -0.46 16.15 -16.12
C GLY A 187 0.30 15.73 -17.38
N ASN A 188 1.56 16.19 -17.54
CA ASN A 188 2.44 15.80 -18.65
C ASN A 188 3.19 14.50 -18.35
N VAL A 189 3.38 14.19 -17.08
CA VAL A 189 4.31 13.14 -16.65
C VAL A 189 3.79 11.78 -17.05
N VAL A 190 4.57 11.07 -17.85
CA VAL A 190 4.29 9.69 -18.24
C VAL A 190 5.45 8.78 -17.87
N ARG A 191 5.16 7.48 -17.83
CA ARG A 191 6.15 6.40 -17.74
C ARG A 191 5.86 5.34 -18.78
N PHE A 192 6.91 4.69 -19.25
CA PHE A 192 6.79 3.53 -20.12
C PHE A 192 6.73 2.27 -19.26
N VAL A 193 5.59 1.60 -19.28
CA VAL A 193 5.36 0.37 -18.51
C VAL A 193 5.42 -0.81 -19.46
N PRO A 194 6.34 -1.78 -19.25
CA PRO A 194 6.39 -2.98 -20.07
C PRO A 194 5.04 -3.67 -20.18
N ALA A 195 4.71 -4.21 -21.35
CA ALA A 195 3.41 -4.82 -21.63
C ALA A 195 3.03 -5.91 -20.61
N GLU A 196 4.03 -6.66 -20.13
CA GLU A 196 3.86 -7.72 -19.13
C GLU A 196 3.66 -7.23 -17.69
N ALA A 197 3.93 -5.95 -17.42
CA ALA A 197 3.80 -5.38 -16.07
C ALA A 197 2.38 -4.89 -15.74
N LEU A 198 1.54 -4.66 -16.76
CA LEU A 198 0.12 -4.37 -16.58
C LEU A 198 -0.71 -5.47 -17.23
N VAL A 199 -1.46 -6.19 -16.44
CA VAL A 199 -2.26 -7.34 -16.90
C VAL A 199 -3.71 -6.91 -17.10
N PRO A 200 -4.28 -7.08 -18.30
CA PRO A 200 -5.70 -6.83 -18.54
C PRO A 200 -6.57 -7.79 -17.73
N VAL A 201 -7.55 -7.25 -17.04
CA VAL A 201 -8.44 -8.01 -16.17
C VAL A 201 -9.88 -7.83 -16.62
N SER A 202 -10.54 -8.95 -16.92
CA SER A 202 -12.00 -9.00 -17.11
C SER A 202 -12.63 -9.63 -15.86
N GLY A 203 -13.55 -8.91 -15.25
CA GLY A 203 -14.23 -9.37 -14.04
C GLY A 203 -15.22 -10.49 -14.32
N ILE A 204 -15.52 -11.27 -13.29
CA ILE A 204 -16.57 -12.29 -13.30
C ILE A 204 -17.94 -11.62 -13.47
N THR A 205 -18.83 -12.25 -14.22
CA THR A 205 -20.20 -11.74 -14.42
C THR A 205 -21.15 -12.12 -13.29
N THR A 206 -20.90 -13.26 -12.65
CA THR A 206 -21.71 -13.77 -11.54
C THR A 206 -20.81 -14.37 -10.47
N PHE A 207 -20.96 -13.92 -9.25
CA PHE A 207 -20.25 -14.46 -8.09
C PHE A 207 -21.27 -14.85 -7.02
N ASN A 208 -21.13 -16.06 -6.50
CA ASN A 208 -21.93 -16.56 -5.38
C ASN A 208 -20.96 -16.74 -4.19
N PRO A 209 -20.88 -15.76 -3.28
CA PRO A 209 -20.07 -15.88 -2.07
C PRO A 209 -20.46 -17.08 -1.23
N ALA A 210 -19.50 -17.71 -0.57
CA ALA A 210 -19.76 -18.82 0.36
C ALA A 210 -20.58 -18.37 1.57
N ASN A 211 -20.37 -17.14 2.02
CA ASN A 211 -21.04 -16.53 3.16
C ASN A 211 -21.80 -15.26 2.76
N LYS A 212 -22.89 -14.98 3.50
CA LYS A 212 -23.79 -13.86 3.23
C LYS A 212 -23.07 -12.50 3.25
N TYR A 213 -22.28 -12.25 4.28
CA TYR A 213 -21.62 -10.96 4.47
C TYR A 213 -20.23 -10.94 3.81
N THR A 214 -20.23 -10.81 2.49
CA THR A 214 -19.02 -10.76 1.68
C THR A 214 -19.05 -9.50 0.80
N LEU A 215 -18.06 -8.62 0.99
CA LEU A 215 -17.79 -7.54 0.04
C LEU A 215 -17.06 -8.14 -1.17
N TRP A 216 -17.50 -7.82 -2.39
CA TRP A 216 -16.80 -8.32 -3.57
C TRP A 216 -16.79 -7.34 -4.75
N TYR A 217 -15.78 -7.49 -5.59
CA TYR A 217 -15.41 -6.56 -6.63
C TYR A 217 -14.93 -7.31 -7.86
N THR A 218 -15.24 -6.78 -9.05
CA THR A 218 -14.87 -7.37 -10.33
C THR A 218 -13.59 -6.79 -10.94
N LYS A 219 -12.89 -5.91 -10.22
CA LYS A 219 -11.64 -5.25 -10.64
C LYS A 219 -10.67 -5.15 -9.48
N PRO A 220 -9.35 -5.14 -9.74
CA PRO A 220 -8.36 -4.76 -8.73
C PRO A 220 -8.64 -3.37 -8.15
N ALA A 221 -8.16 -3.11 -6.94
CA ALA A 221 -8.17 -1.77 -6.37
C ALA A 221 -7.14 -0.89 -7.09
N THR A 222 -7.47 0.39 -7.25
CA THR A 222 -6.59 1.39 -7.88
C THR A 222 -6.17 2.49 -6.92
N ASN A 223 -6.79 2.53 -5.75
CA ASN A 223 -6.50 3.51 -4.71
C ASN A 223 -6.57 2.85 -3.33
N TRP A 224 -5.50 3.01 -2.54
CA TRP A 224 -5.40 2.38 -1.23
C TRP A 224 -6.52 2.85 -0.29
N MET A 225 -6.72 4.16 -0.16
CA MET A 225 -7.67 4.76 0.79
C MET A 225 -9.13 4.36 0.53
N THR A 226 -9.52 4.24 -0.74
CA THR A 226 -10.93 4.09 -1.13
C THR A 226 -11.32 2.69 -1.57
N SER A 227 -10.35 1.81 -1.85
CA SER A 227 -10.68 0.54 -2.50
C SER A 227 -9.87 -0.68 -2.06
N CYS A 228 -8.88 -0.56 -1.17
CA CYS A 228 -8.20 -1.73 -0.62
C CYS A 228 -9.13 -2.55 0.31
N LEU A 229 -8.77 -3.80 0.56
CA LEU A 229 -9.46 -4.67 1.50
C LEU A 229 -8.58 -4.85 2.75
N PRO A 230 -9.03 -4.40 3.93
CA PRO A 230 -8.28 -4.52 5.17
C PRO A 230 -8.47 -5.90 5.81
N ILE A 231 -7.40 -6.51 6.31
CA ILE A 231 -7.42 -7.65 7.22
C ILE A 231 -6.62 -7.33 8.48
N GLY A 232 -7.01 -7.89 9.63
CA GLY A 232 -6.32 -7.59 10.89
C GLY A 232 -6.66 -8.59 11.99
N ASN A 233 -5.72 -8.73 12.92
CA ASN A 233 -5.87 -9.58 14.10
C ASN A 233 -6.05 -8.80 15.42
N GLY A 234 -6.28 -7.49 15.29
CA GLY A 234 -6.42 -6.56 16.43
C GLY A 234 -5.16 -5.77 16.75
N GLN A 235 -3.97 -6.25 16.37
CA GLN A 235 -2.69 -5.58 16.55
C GLN A 235 -1.90 -5.45 15.26
N PHE A 236 -1.80 -6.51 14.49
CA PHE A 236 -1.09 -6.59 13.22
C PHE A 236 -2.09 -6.82 12.09
N GLY A 237 -1.96 -6.07 11.01
CA GLY A 237 -2.87 -6.15 9.89
C GLY A 237 -2.20 -5.86 8.57
N ALA A 238 -2.96 -6.09 7.50
CA ALA A 238 -2.54 -5.80 6.14
C ALA A 238 -3.70 -5.27 5.30
N THR A 239 -3.39 -4.65 4.18
CA THR A 239 -4.33 -4.22 3.16
C THR A 239 -3.97 -4.83 1.82
N LEU A 240 -4.99 -5.09 1.01
CA LEU A 240 -4.87 -5.86 -0.22
C LEU A 240 -5.48 -5.09 -1.39
N MET A 241 -4.69 -4.84 -2.42
CA MET A 241 -5.16 -4.20 -3.65
C MET A 241 -5.75 -5.22 -4.63
N GLY A 242 -5.29 -6.46 -4.57
CA GLY A 242 -5.77 -7.55 -5.41
C GLY A 242 -5.32 -7.47 -6.86
N ASP A 243 -4.24 -6.76 -7.17
CA ASP A 243 -3.64 -6.77 -8.51
C ASP A 243 -3.07 -8.16 -8.82
N VAL A 244 -3.26 -8.62 -10.06
CA VAL A 244 -2.88 -9.97 -10.46
C VAL A 244 -1.41 -10.09 -10.82
N ALA A 245 -0.80 -8.99 -11.31
CA ALA A 245 0.62 -8.95 -11.68
C ALA A 245 1.50 -8.65 -10.47
N ILE A 246 1.11 -7.68 -9.66
CA ILE A 246 1.86 -7.25 -8.47
C ILE A 246 0.90 -7.20 -7.29
N ASP A 247 0.95 -8.23 -6.48
CA ASP A 247 0.20 -8.27 -5.23
C ASP A 247 0.94 -7.44 -4.17
N ASP A 248 0.38 -6.31 -3.81
CA ASP A 248 0.89 -5.45 -2.75
C ASP A 248 0.19 -5.80 -1.45
N VAL A 249 0.94 -6.46 -0.56
CA VAL A 249 0.53 -6.74 0.81
C VAL A 249 1.17 -5.67 1.69
N GLN A 250 0.50 -4.53 1.81
CA GLN A 250 0.90 -3.47 2.74
C GLN A 250 0.52 -3.87 4.16
N PHE A 251 1.39 -3.69 5.14
CA PHE A 251 1.16 -4.18 6.50
C PHE A 251 1.59 -3.21 7.59
N ASN A 252 0.92 -3.31 8.75
CA ASN A 252 1.16 -2.46 9.92
C ASN A 252 1.12 -3.27 11.22
N ASP A 253 1.90 -2.82 12.19
CA ASP A 253 1.66 -3.09 13.61
C ASP A 253 1.26 -1.79 14.31
N LYS A 254 0.20 -1.79 15.12
CA LYS A 254 -0.34 -0.57 15.76
C LYS A 254 0.63 0.13 16.70
N THR A 255 1.76 -0.50 17.00
CA THR A 255 2.77 0.03 17.91
C THR A 255 3.90 0.80 17.22
N LEU A 256 3.98 0.84 15.89
CA LEU A 256 5.05 1.56 15.18
C LEU A 256 4.72 3.05 15.04
N TRP A 257 5.31 3.87 15.90
CA TRP A 257 5.11 5.32 15.93
C TRP A 257 6.41 6.10 16.01
N SER A 258 6.41 7.30 15.44
CA SER A 258 7.42 8.33 15.74
C SER A 258 6.92 9.27 16.84
N GLY A 259 7.76 10.23 17.23
CA GLY A 259 7.37 11.37 18.04
C GLY A 259 7.83 11.35 19.48
N LYS A 260 7.19 12.20 20.28
CA LYS A 260 7.64 12.52 21.64
C LYS A 260 7.06 11.57 22.67
N LEU A 261 7.81 11.36 23.75
CA LEU A 261 7.41 10.60 24.94
C LEU A 261 6.83 11.55 25.98
N GLY A 262 5.57 11.34 26.34
CA GLY A 262 4.91 12.10 27.40
C GLY A 262 4.79 13.60 27.10
N GLY A 263 4.06 14.31 27.94
CA GLY A 263 3.98 15.77 27.92
C GLY A 263 3.11 16.36 26.78
N LEU A 264 2.69 17.62 26.98
CA LEU A 264 2.10 18.42 25.92
C LEU A 264 3.18 18.88 24.94
N THR A 265 2.85 18.87 23.68
CA THR A 265 3.81 19.20 22.61
C THR A 265 3.11 19.91 21.45
N SER A 266 3.90 20.44 20.52
CA SER A 266 3.36 20.96 19.26
C SER A 266 2.88 19.84 18.35
N THR A 267 1.96 20.17 17.45
CA THR A 267 1.43 19.23 16.45
C THR A 267 2.54 18.51 15.65
N ALA A 268 3.65 19.20 15.37
CA ALA A 268 4.78 18.60 14.64
C ALA A 268 5.61 17.60 15.46
N ALA A 269 5.57 17.65 16.80
CA ALA A 269 6.47 16.89 17.65
C ALA A 269 5.84 15.63 18.27
N TYR A 270 4.52 15.50 18.33
CA TYR A 270 3.92 14.30 18.93
C TYR A 270 3.98 13.06 18.01
N GLY A 271 4.34 13.25 16.76
CA GLY A 271 4.69 12.18 15.82
C GLY A 271 3.54 11.65 14.97
N TYR A 272 3.79 10.51 14.35
CA TYR A 272 2.90 9.89 13.36
C TYR A 272 2.82 8.39 13.58
N TYR A 273 1.66 7.82 13.29
CA TYR A 273 1.52 6.39 13.04
C TYR A 273 2.16 6.06 11.70
N LEU A 274 3.06 5.08 11.65
CA LEU A 274 3.91 4.84 10.49
C LEU A 274 3.49 3.61 9.70
N ASN A 275 3.72 3.63 8.39
CA ASN A 275 3.67 2.43 7.58
C ASN A 275 4.81 1.48 8.00
N PHE A 276 4.49 0.22 8.25
CA PHE A 276 5.51 -0.78 8.61
C PHE A 276 6.27 -1.28 7.39
N GLY A 277 5.55 -1.56 6.31
CA GLY A 277 6.14 -1.99 5.05
C GLY A 277 5.14 -2.56 4.05
N ASN A 278 5.68 -2.88 2.87
CA ASN A 278 4.95 -3.49 1.76
C ASN A 278 5.70 -4.74 1.28
N LEU A 279 5.04 -5.88 1.28
CA LEU A 279 5.53 -7.10 0.65
C LEU A 279 4.93 -7.19 -0.76
N TYR A 280 5.75 -6.97 -1.77
CA TYR A 280 5.35 -7.10 -3.17
C TYR A 280 5.62 -8.53 -3.65
N ILE A 281 4.57 -9.19 -4.11
CA ILE A 281 4.63 -10.53 -4.70
C ILE A 281 4.30 -10.38 -6.20
N ARG A 282 5.33 -10.34 -7.03
CA ARG A 282 5.17 -10.19 -8.47
C ARG A 282 4.96 -11.57 -9.10
N SER A 283 3.81 -11.78 -9.73
CA SER A 283 3.56 -12.95 -10.58
C SER A 283 4.30 -12.81 -11.92
N ARG A 284 4.92 -13.89 -12.37
CA ARG A 284 5.67 -13.91 -13.64
C ARG A 284 4.92 -14.71 -14.71
N GLY A 285 5.16 -14.36 -15.98
CA GLY A 285 4.50 -15.02 -17.11
C GLY A 285 3.00 -14.68 -17.21
N MET A 286 2.62 -13.48 -16.78
CA MET A 286 1.23 -13.04 -16.79
C MET A 286 0.75 -12.73 -18.21
N SER A 287 -0.48 -13.13 -18.51
CA SER A 287 -1.22 -12.83 -19.70
C SER A 287 -2.60 -12.21 -19.34
N LYS A 288 -3.50 -12.10 -20.31
CA LYS A 288 -4.87 -11.63 -20.05
C LYS A 288 -5.59 -12.52 -19.04
N VAL A 289 -6.22 -11.90 -18.06
CA VAL A 289 -6.97 -12.54 -16.98
C VAL A 289 -8.47 -12.40 -17.21
N THR A 290 -9.22 -13.47 -16.97
CA THR A 290 -10.69 -13.51 -16.99
C THR A 290 -11.23 -14.01 -15.64
N ASP A 291 -12.54 -13.91 -15.46
CA ASP A 291 -13.29 -14.38 -14.30
C ASP A 291 -12.74 -13.83 -12.97
N TYR A 292 -12.20 -12.61 -13.04
CA TYR A 292 -11.59 -11.99 -11.88
C TYR A 292 -12.63 -11.60 -10.84
N VAL A 293 -12.36 -11.96 -9.59
CA VAL A 293 -13.05 -11.46 -8.40
C VAL A 293 -12.06 -11.29 -7.25
N ARG A 294 -12.14 -10.16 -6.56
CA ARG A 294 -11.56 -9.99 -5.22
C ARG A 294 -12.67 -9.78 -4.21
N TYR A 295 -12.48 -10.30 -3.01
CA TYR A 295 -13.52 -10.28 -1.99
C TYR A 295 -12.95 -10.23 -0.57
N LEU A 296 -13.78 -9.76 0.34
CA LEU A 296 -13.58 -9.85 1.79
C LEU A 296 -14.82 -10.50 2.40
N ASP A 297 -14.67 -11.73 2.85
CA ASP A 297 -15.66 -12.47 3.61
C ASP A 297 -15.53 -12.10 5.08
N ILE A 298 -16.46 -11.27 5.57
CA ILE A 298 -16.43 -10.82 6.96
C ILE A 298 -17.11 -11.81 7.93
N ASN A 299 -17.71 -12.90 7.46
CA ASN A 299 -18.16 -13.98 8.32
C ASN A 299 -16.99 -14.82 8.84
N ASP A 300 -15.95 -14.99 8.03
CA ASP A 300 -14.77 -15.79 8.35
C ASP A 300 -13.50 -14.95 8.51
N ALA A 301 -13.56 -13.62 8.30
CA ALA A 301 -12.44 -12.69 8.25
C ALA A 301 -11.35 -13.10 7.25
N VAL A 302 -11.75 -13.46 6.04
CA VAL A 302 -10.88 -13.96 4.97
C VAL A 302 -11.04 -13.10 3.73
N ALA A 303 -9.93 -12.57 3.22
CA ALA A 303 -9.90 -11.92 1.92
C ALA A 303 -9.41 -12.89 0.83
N GLY A 304 -9.79 -12.65 -0.41
CA GLY A 304 -9.34 -13.48 -1.51
C GLY A 304 -9.39 -12.80 -2.86
N VAL A 305 -8.60 -13.38 -3.77
CA VAL A 305 -8.59 -13.05 -5.20
C VAL A 305 -8.69 -14.36 -5.99
N LYS A 306 -9.61 -14.40 -6.96
CA LYS A 306 -9.72 -15.54 -7.88
C LYS A 306 -9.73 -15.02 -9.31
N TYR A 307 -9.12 -15.77 -10.21
CA TYR A 307 -9.10 -15.46 -11.64
C TYR A 307 -8.72 -16.67 -12.48
N THR A 308 -8.98 -16.58 -13.78
CA THR A 308 -8.55 -17.56 -14.78
C THR A 308 -7.53 -16.92 -15.73
N MET A 309 -6.45 -17.62 -16.03
CA MET A 309 -5.44 -17.21 -17.00
C MET A 309 -4.96 -18.44 -17.79
N ASP A 310 -5.04 -18.37 -19.13
CA ASP A 310 -4.63 -19.47 -20.03
C ASP A 310 -5.26 -20.83 -19.67
N GLY A 311 -6.53 -20.82 -19.26
CA GLY A 311 -7.29 -22.02 -18.87
C GLY A 311 -6.92 -22.61 -17.49
N VAL A 312 -6.10 -21.91 -16.71
CA VAL A 312 -5.75 -22.25 -15.33
C VAL A 312 -6.49 -21.34 -14.37
N ALA A 313 -7.21 -21.90 -13.40
CA ALA A 313 -7.82 -21.14 -12.33
C ALA A 313 -6.80 -20.92 -11.20
N TYR A 314 -6.68 -19.67 -10.76
CA TYR A 314 -5.80 -19.22 -9.67
C TYR A 314 -6.63 -18.70 -8.50
N SER A 315 -6.14 -18.95 -7.29
CA SER A 315 -6.73 -18.40 -6.07
C SER A 315 -5.65 -17.90 -5.13
N ARG A 316 -5.90 -16.74 -4.52
CA ARG A 316 -5.13 -16.20 -3.41
C ARG A 316 -6.05 -16.06 -2.21
N THR A 317 -5.58 -16.46 -1.03
CA THR A 317 -6.31 -16.36 0.23
C THR A 317 -5.45 -15.61 1.23
N TYR A 318 -6.06 -14.68 1.96
CA TYR A 318 -5.39 -13.83 2.94
C TYR A 318 -6.19 -13.78 4.24
N PHE A 319 -5.51 -13.92 5.35
CA PHE A 319 -6.10 -13.71 6.67
C PHE A 319 -5.05 -13.29 7.70
N ALA A 320 -5.49 -12.62 8.75
CA ALA A 320 -4.65 -12.23 9.89
C ALA A 320 -5.07 -13.04 11.13
N SER A 321 -4.26 -14.02 11.50
CA SER A 321 -4.53 -14.90 12.65
C SER A 321 -4.19 -14.19 13.96
N ASN A 322 -5.16 -14.08 14.87
CA ASN A 322 -4.90 -13.60 16.23
C ASN A 322 -4.18 -14.67 17.07
N PRO A 323 -4.63 -15.94 17.11
CA PRO A 323 -3.95 -16.99 17.88
C PRO A 323 -2.49 -17.20 17.51
N ASP A 324 -2.14 -16.98 16.24
CA ASP A 324 -0.81 -17.24 15.71
C ASP A 324 -0.02 -15.94 15.44
N SER A 325 -0.63 -14.78 15.70
CA SER A 325 -0.01 -13.45 15.64
C SER A 325 0.65 -13.12 14.29
N CYS A 326 0.12 -13.61 13.17
CA CYS A 326 0.71 -13.38 11.85
C CYS A 326 -0.35 -13.17 10.76
N VAL A 327 0.07 -12.55 9.67
CA VAL A 327 -0.68 -12.53 8.40
C VAL A 327 -0.23 -13.72 7.57
N VAL A 328 -1.19 -14.39 6.95
CA VAL A 328 -0.97 -15.55 6.08
C VAL A 328 -1.49 -15.23 4.69
N VAL A 329 -0.66 -15.51 3.69
CA VAL A 329 -0.99 -15.37 2.26
C VAL A 329 -0.76 -16.71 1.58
N ARG A 330 -1.78 -17.25 0.91
CA ARG A 330 -1.67 -18.51 0.18
C ARG A 330 -2.07 -18.37 -1.28
N TYR A 331 -1.23 -18.89 -2.16
CA TYR A 331 -1.45 -18.99 -3.60
C TYR A 331 -1.68 -20.43 -4.00
N THR A 332 -2.71 -20.68 -4.82
CA THR A 332 -2.99 -21.99 -5.42
C THR A 332 -3.35 -21.83 -6.89
N ALA A 333 -3.15 -22.91 -7.66
CA ALA A 333 -3.56 -23.02 -9.05
C ALA A 333 -4.24 -24.36 -9.29
N SER A 334 -5.15 -24.44 -10.27
CA SER A 334 -5.85 -25.68 -10.64
C SER A 334 -4.96 -26.69 -11.36
N GLN A 335 -3.75 -26.31 -11.74
CA GLN A 335 -2.74 -27.14 -12.36
C GLN A 335 -1.41 -27.02 -11.61
N ASN A 336 -0.69 -28.13 -11.51
CA ASN A 336 0.62 -28.16 -10.86
C ASN A 336 1.66 -27.34 -11.61
N GLY A 337 2.64 -26.79 -10.88
CA GLY A 337 3.76 -26.06 -11.45
C GLY A 337 3.43 -24.68 -12.02
N LYS A 338 2.29 -24.08 -11.67
CA LYS A 338 1.83 -22.82 -12.25
C LYS A 338 2.10 -21.59 -11.40
N ILE A 339 2.60 -21.74 -10.19
CA ILE A 339 2.94 -20.59 -9.33
C ILE A 339 4.39 -20.19 -9.59
N ASN A 340 4.56 -19.00 -10.17
CA ASN A 340 5.85 -18.38 -10.48
C ASN A 340 5.83 -16.94 -9.97
N THR A 341 6.64 -16.62 -8.96
CA THR A 341 6.63 -15.31 -8.32
C THR A 341 8.03 -14.82 -7.99
N THR A 342 8.15 -13.50 -7.85
CA THR A 342 9.34 -12.80 -7.34
C THR A 342 8.93 -11.93 -6.17
N PHE A 343 9.74 -11.91 -5.10
CA PHE A 343 9.44 -11.18 -3.88
C PHE A 343 10.34 -9.98 -3.71
N THR A 344 9.74 -8.84 -3.35
CA THR A 344 10.45 -7.67 -2.82
C THR A 344 9.76 -7.19 -1.58
N LEU A 345 10.52 -6.88 -0.54
CA LEU A 345 10.00 -6.27 0.68
C LEU A 345 10.51 -4.83 0.74
N LYS A 346 9.60 -3.88 0.92
CA LYS A 346 9.90 -2.46 1.06
C LYS A 346 9.48 -1.99 2.42
N ASN A 347 10.34 -1.29 3.11
CA ASN A 347 9.98 -0.51 4.29
C ASN A 347 10.26 0.96 4.00
N GLN A 348 9.43 1.86 4.48
CA GLN A 348 9.54 3.29 4.19
C GLN A 348 10.73 3.97 4.89
N ASN A 349 11.41 3.27 5.78
CA ASN A 349 12.55 3.80 6.52
C ASN A 349 13.91 3.42 5.88
N GLY A 350 13.91 2.93 4.63
CA GLY A 350 15.12 2.71 3.80
C GLY A 350 16.09 1.67 4.35
N ARG A 351 15.63 0.66 5.09
CA ARG A 351 16.50 -0.29 5.79
C ARG A 351 16.83 -1.48 4.92
N ASN A 352 18.01 -2.05 5.15
CA ASN A 352 18.48 -3.21 4.41
C ASN A 352 17.57 -4.41 4.63
N VAL A 353 17.03 -4.94 3.55
CA VAL A 353 16.23 -6.16 3.55
C VAL A 353 17.16 -7.34 3.26
N SER A 354 17.10 -8.37 4.09
CA SER A 354 17.85 -9.61 3.89
C SER A 354 16.95 -10.67 3.26
N TYR A 355 17.49 -11.35 2.26
CA TYR A 355 16.83 -12.44 1.55
C TYR A 355 17.66 -13.72 1.72
N THR A 356 17.09 -14.76 2.28
CA THR A 356 17.78 -16.05 2.49
C THR A 356 16.96 -17.22 1.93
N VAL A 357 17.64 -18.22 1.41
CA VAL A 357 17.05 -19.52 1.02
C VAL A 357 17.81 -20.60 1.77
N ASP A 358 17.09 -21.48 2.45
CA ASP A 358 17.68 -22.58 3.21
C ASP A 358 17.75 -23.89 2.41
N ASN A 359 18.42 -24.89 2.98
CA ASN A 359 18.60 -26.20 2.32
C ASN A 359 17.30 -27.01 2.18
N ASN A 360 16.20 -26.56 2.82
CA ASN A 360 14.89 -27.20 2.74
C ASN A 360 14.00 -26.59 1.65
N ASN A 361 14.57 -25.82 0.72
CA ASN A 361 13.83 -25.12 -0.32
C ASN A 361 12.77 -24.15 0.25
N GLN A 362 13.15 -23.41 1.30
CA GLN A 362 12.30 -22.42 1.95
C GLN A 362 13.04 -21.08 2.01
N ALA A 363 12.30 -19.97 1.96
CA ALA A 363 12.92 -18.65 2.01
C ALA A 363 12.46 -17.85 3.22
N THR A 364 13.31 -16.93 3.65
CA THR A 364 12.99 -15.93 4.66
C THR A 364 13.45 -14.56 4.19
N ILE A 365 12.59 -13.57 4.34
CA ILE A 365 12.87 -12.16 4.09
C ILE A 365 12.77 -11.45 5.43
N THR A 366 13.78 -10.70 5.81
CA THR A 366 13.81 -9.97 7.09
C THR A 366 14.32 -8.56 6.94
N PHE A 367 13.87 -7.67 7.81
CA PHE A 367 14.53 -6.40 8.09
C PHE A 367 14.39 -6.04 9.57
N ASP A 368 15.33 -5.27 10.08
CA ASP A 368 15.27 -4.63 11.39
C ASP A 368 15.26 -3.12 11.23
N GLY A 369 14.59 -2.45 12.15
CA GLY A 369 14.32 -1.05 12.04
C GLY A 369 14.39 -0.27 13.37
N GLN A 370 14.62 1.06 13.29
CA GLN A 370 14.51 1.99 14.41
C GLN A 370 13.82 3.28 13.98
N VAL A 371 12.97 3.81 14.85
CA VAL A 371 12.33 5.11 14.71
C VAL A 371 12.82 6.00 15.85
N ALA A 372 13.31 7.20 15.51
CA ALA A 372 13.77 8.15 16.51
C ALA A 372 12.60 8.71 17.33
N ARG A 373 12.79 8.77 18.65
CA ARG A 373 11.85 9.39 19.60
C ARG A 373 12.63 10.25 20.58
N GLN A 374 12.02 11.29 21.08
CA GLN A 374 12.64 12.17 22.08
C GLN A 374 11.73 12.29 23.30
N ASP A 375 12.34 12.37 24.49
CA ASP A 375 11.64 12.73 25.72
C ASP A 375 11.58 14.26 25.93
N ASP A 376 10.97 14.70 27.02
CA ASP A 376 10.85 16.12 27.39
C ASP A 376 12.20 16.81 27.65
N HIS A 377 13.25 16.05 27.85
CA HIS A 377 14.61 16.54 28.13
C HIS A 377 15.52 16.46 26.91
N GLY A 378 14.98 16.06 25.74
CA GLY A 378 15.72 15.92 24.48
C GLY A 378 16.54 14.64 24.37
N ALA A 379 16.45 13.72 25.36
CA ALA A 379 17.10 12.42 25.24
C ALA A 379 16.39 11.56 24.19
N THR A 380 17.17 10.96 23.31
CA THR A 380 16.66 10.09 22.24
C THR A 380 16.56 8.65 22.73
N THR A 381 15.36 8.10 22.71
CA THR A 381 15.11 6.67 22.96
C THR A 381 14.46 6.08 21.72
N PRO A 382 15.20 5.38 20.85
CA PRO A 382 14.62 4.85 19.62
C PRO A 382 13.64 3.70 19.94
N GLU A 383 12.56 3.63 19.19
CA GLU A 383 11.74 2.44 19.10
C GLU A 383 12.31 1.53 18.01
N SER A 384 12.49 0.27 18.33
CA SER A 384 13.02 -0.73 17.42
C SER A 384 11.90 -1.57 16.83
N SER A 385 12.07 -1.98 15.58
CA SER A 385 11.13 -2.84 14.87
C SER A 385 11.85 -3.99 14.17
N SER A 386 11.17 -5.11 13.98
CA SER A 386 11.68 -6.24 13.19
C SER A 386 10.55 -6.85 12.37
N CYS A 387 10.89 -7.35 11.20
CA CYS A 387 9.96 -8.05 10.30
C CYS A 387 10.58 -9.36 9.85
N ALA A 388 9.74 -10.39 9.74
CA ALA A 388 10.06 -11.65 9.08
C ALA A 388 8.90 -12.08 8.17
N ALA A 389 9.24 -12.49 6.94
CA ALA A 389 8.33 -13.16 6.03
C ALA A 389 8.92 -14.53 5.68
N ARG A 390 8.23 -15.62 6.04
CA ARG A 390 8.61 -17.00 5.72
C ARG A 390 7.83 -17.49 4.53
N ILE A 391 8.51 -18.00 3.51
CA ILE A 391 7.93 -18.47 2.24
C ILE A 391 8.20 -19.96 2.11
N VAL A 392 7.13 -20.73 1.90
CA VAL A 392 7.16 -22.17 1.70
C VAL A 392 6.33 -22.56 0.49
N THR A 393 6.72 -23.63 -0.20
CA THR A 393 6.01 -24.11 -1.39
C THR A 393 5.73 -25.61 -1.31
N ASP A 394 4.65 -26.01 -1.96
CA ASP A 394 4.44 -27.39 -2.36
C ASP A 394 4.91 -27.52 -3.81
N GLY A 395 5.91 -28.37 -4.03
CA GLY A 395 6.59 -28.48 -5.33
C GLY A 395 7.39 -27.23 -5.73
N GLY A 396 7.97 -27.27 -6.91
CA GLY A 396 8.79 -26.20 -7.46
C GLY A 396 10.10 -25.96 -6.72
N THR A 397 10.75 -24.85 -7.02
CA THR A 397 12.02 -24.45 -6.40
C THR A 397 11.98 -22.99 -5.94
N ILE A 398 12.68 -22.71 -4.85
CA ILE A 398 12.93 -21.36 -4.36
C ILE A 398 14.40 -21.02 -4.56
N THR A 399 14.69 -19.92 -5.23
CA THR A 399 16.04 -19.47 -5.55
C THR A 399 16.20 -17.97 -5.29
N LYS A 400 17.43 -17.47 -5.34
CA LYS A 400 17.72 -16.05 -5.50
C LYS A 400 18.02 -15.76 -6.96
N ASN A 401 17.44 -14.68 -7.49
CA ASN A 401 17.79 -14.21 -8.83
C ASN A 401 19.09 -13.39 -8.83
N ALA A 402 19.48 -12.87 -10.00
CA ALA A 402 20.69 -12.06 -10.15
C ALA A 402 20.70 -10.78 -9.30
N LYS A 403 19.53 -10.27 -8.91
CA LYS A 403 19.40 -9.12 -7.99
C LYS A 403 19.40 -9.53 -6.51
N GLY A 404 19.54 -10.81 -6.21
CA GLY A 404 19.57 -11.36 -4.85
C GLY A 404 18.19 -11.49 -4.19
N VAL A 405 17.08 -11.19 -4.88
CA VAL A 405 15.72 -11.34 -4.35
C VAL A 405 15.17 -12.74 -4.57
N ILE A 406 14.17 -13.12 -3.78
CA ILE A 406 13.59 -14.47 -3.82
C ILE A 406 12.73 -14.65 -5.07
N GLU A 407 12.91 -15.81 -5.73
CA GLU A 407 12.05 -16.33 -6.79
C GLU A 407 11.51 -17.70 -6.43
N VAL A 408 10.21 -17.89 -6.65
CA VAL A 408 9.53 -19.18 -6.65
C VAL A 408 9.30 -19.59 -8.09
N ASN A 409 9.68 -20.82 -8.44
CA ASN A 409 9.60 -21.35 -9.79
C ASN A 409 8.83 -22.68 -9.81
N GLY A 410 7.69 -22.70 -10.52
CA GLY A 410 6.92 -23.91 -10.79
C GLY A 410 6.32 -24.58 -9.57
N ALA A 411 5.87 -23.81 -8.56
CA ALA A 411 5.20 -24.38 -7.40
C ALA A 411 3.74 -24.77 -7.70
N ASN A 412 3.24 -25.79 -6.99
CA ASN A 412 1.84 -26.21 -7.00
C ASN A 412 1.00 -25.27 -6.12
N SER A 413 1.55 -24.95 -4.96
CA SER A 413 1.04 -23.91 -4.07
C SER A 413 2.17 -23.20 -3.33
N MET A 414 1.88 -22.03 -2.79
CA MET A 414 2.84 -21.24 -2.03
C MET A 414 2.13 -20.61 -0.84
N THR A 415 2.80 -20.59 0.32
CA THR A 415 2.29 -19.91 1.52
C THR A 415 3.36 -18.97 2.06
N VAL A 416 2.93 -17.76 2.42
CA VAL A 416 3.75 -16.76 3.09
C VAL A 416 3.19 -16.53 4.49
N TYR A 417 4.05 -16.57 5.49
CA TYR A 417 3.75 -16.20 6.87
C TYR A 417 4.52 -14.91 7.17
N LEU A 418 3.80 -13.85 7.53
CA LEU A 418 4.35 -12.50 7.70
C LEU A 418 4.11 -11.99 9.11
N ARG A 419 5.14 -11.47 9.74
CA ARG A 419 5.04 -10.79 11.05
C ARG A 419 5.98 -9.59 11.09
N GLY A 420 5.43 -8.42 11.46
CA GLY A 420 6.15 -7.24 11.92
C GLY A 420 5.82 -6.97 13.38
N LEU A 421 6.80 -6.53 14.16
CA LEU A 421 6.61 -6.17 15.57
C LEU A 421 7.63 -5.12 16.02
N THR A 422 7.31 -4.42 17.11
CA THR A 422 8.19 -3.43 17.73
C THR A 422 8.58 -3.88 19.14
N ASP A 423 9.51 -3.14 19.75
CA ASP A 423 9.87 -3.28 21.17
C ASP A 423 8.96 -2.44 22.09
N PHE A 424 7.84 -1.92 21.57
CA PHE A 424 6.87 -1.20 22.38
C PHE A 424 6.43 -2.02 23.59
N ASP A 425 6.56 -1.41 24.77
CA ASP A 425 6.16 -1.97 26.04
C ASP A 425 5.44 -0.88 26.84
N PRO A 426 4.12 -0.97 26.98
CA PRO A 426 3.33 0.06 27.65
C PRO A 426 3.70 0.22 29.12
N ASP A 427 4.28 -0.79 29.77
CA ASP A 427 4.62 -0.77 31.18
C ASP A 427 6.03 -0.23 31.44
N ALA A 428 6.91 -0.25 30.45
CA ALA A 428 8.25 0.31 30.56
C ALA A 428 8.22 1.84 30.76
N PRO A 429 9.15 2.43 31.55
CA PRO A 429 9.21 3.88 31.74
C PRO A 429 9.36 4.69 30.45
N THR A 430 10.08 4.13 29.47
CA THR A 430 10.34 4.74 28.15
C THR A 430 9.47 4.16 27.04
N TYR A 431 8.45 3.38 27.38
CA TYR A 431 7.56 2.66 26.44
C TYR A 431 8.28 1.70 25.49
N VAL A 432 9.49 1.25 25.82
CA VAL A 432 10.21 0.20 25.08
C VAL A 432 10.90 -0.75 26.03
N SER A 433 10.89 -2.05 25.67
CA SER A 433 11.58 -3.12 26.39
C SER A 433 13.01 -3.39 25.86
N GLY A 434 13.38 -2.79 24.73
CA GLY A 434 14.66 -2.96 24.05
C GLY A 434 14.66 -4.01 22.93
N ALA A 435 15.56 -3.80 21.97
CA ALA A 435 15.61 -4.52 20.70
C ALA A 435 16.10 -5.97 20.77
N ASN A 436 16.71 -6.39 21.86
CA ASN A 436 17.59 -7.58 21.93
C ASN A 436 16.97 -8.91 21.48
N LEU A 437 15.66 -9.02 21.37
CA LEU A 437 14.99 -10.26 21.01
C LEU A 437 14.01 -10.12 19.85
N LEU A 438 13.89 -8.93 19.25
CA LEU A 438 12.85 -8.67 18.25
C LEU A 438 12.95 -9.57 17.01
N ALA A 439 14.11 -9.63 16.39
CA ALA A 439 14.34 -10.48 15.22
C ALA A 439 14.05 -11.95 15.52
N GLY A 440 14.48 -12.43 16.69
CA GLY A 440 14.20 -13.79 17.17
C GLY A 440 12.71 -14.04 17.39
N ARG A 441 11.97 -13.07 17.95
CA ARG A 441 10.52 -13.15 18.14
C ARG A 441 9.76 -13.15 16.80
N ALA A 442 10.14 -12.28 15.86
CA ALA A 442 9.56 -12.28 14.53
C ALA A 442 9.76 -13.61 13.82
N ALA A 443 11.01 -14.11 13.81
CA ALA A 443 11.36 -15.40 13.22
C ALA A 443 10.63 -16.57 13.91
N ALA A 444 10.57 -16.59 15.24
CA ALA A 444 9.85 -17.64 15.99
C ALA A 444 8.36 -17.67 15.65
N THR A 445 7.72 -16.51 15.47
CA THR A 445 6.30 -16.43 15.09
C THR A 445 6.06 -17.06 13.72
N VAL A 446 6.81 -16.66 12.69
CA VAL A 446 6.59 -17.18 11.32
C VAL A 446 6.99 -18.64 11.18
N ASN A 447 8.01 -19.11 11.91
CA ASN A 447 8.40 -20.52 11.96
C ASN A 447 7.38 -21.37 12.72
N GLY A 448 6.83 -20.88 13.82
CA GLY A 448 5.74 -21.51 14.55
C GLY A 448 4.48 -21.68 13.70
N ALA A 449 4.13 -20.64 12.95
CA ALA A 449 3.03 -20.66 12.00
C ALA A 449 3.26 -21.70 10.89
N GLN A 450 4.46 -21.71 10.29
CA GLN A 450 4.84 -22.72 9.30
C GLN A 450 4.71 -24.15 9.86
N ASN A 451 5.25 -24.40 11.06
CA ASN A 451 5.23 -25.73 11.69
C ASN A 451 3.82 -26.21 12.01
N LYS A 452 2.91 -25.29 12.37
CA LYS A 452 1.48 -25.59 12.57
C LYS A 452 0.78 -25.95 11.26
N GLY A 453 1.22 -25.36 10.15
CA GLY A 453 0.69 -25.58 8.82
C GLY A 453 -0.57 -24.79 8.50
N TYR A 454 -0.80 -24.55 7.20
CA TYR A 454 -1.85 -23.67 6.71
C TYR A 454 -3.26 -24.06 7.20
N ASP A 455 -3.63 -25.34 7.07
CA ASP A 455 -5.00 -25.78 7.39
C ASP A 455 -5.35 -25.63 8.88
N ALA A 456 -4.39 -25.95 9.75
CA ALA A 456 -4.56 -25.79 11.19
C ALA A 456 -4.59 -24.31 11.60
N LEU A 457 -3.78 -23.44 10.96
CA LEU A 457 -3.83 -22.00 11.14
C LEU A 457 -5.17 -21.41 10.70
N PHE A 458 -5.64 -21.81 9.52
CA PHE A 458 -6.91 -21.34 8.96
C PHE A 458 -8.10 -21.74 9.83
N ALA A 459 -8.11 -22.98 10.33
CA ALA A 459 -9.13 -23.45 11.25
C ALA A 459 -9.10 -22.68 12.59
N ALA A 460 -7.92 -22.47 13.17
CA ALA A 460 -7.75 -21.72 14.41
C ALA A 460 -8.18 -20.25 14.27
N HIS A 461 -7.77 -19.60 13.15
CA HIS A 461 -8.19 -18.24 12.80
C HIS A 461 -9.73 -18.12 12.76
N LYS A 462 -10.40 -18.99 12.02
CA LYS A 462 -11.87 -18.95 11.92
C LYS A 462 -12.55 -19.21 13.25
N THR A 463 -12.07 -20.17 14.02
CA THR A 463 -12.63 -20.49 15.33
C THR A 463 -12.53 -19.30 16.28
N ASP A 464 -11.37 -18.67 16.35
CA ASP A 464 -11.15 -17.49 17.18
C ASP A 464 -12.05 -16.32 16.74
N TYR A 465 -12.00 -15.96 15.44
CA TYR A 465 -12.77 -14.85 14.91
C TYR A 465 -14.28 -15.04 15.10
N LYS A 466 -14.81 -16.19 14.76
CA LYS A 466 -16.25 -16.53 14.89
C LYS A 466 -16.71 -16.54 16.33
N SER A 467 -15.83 -16.86 17.29
CA SER A 467 -16.16 -16.78 18.72
C SER A 467 -16.58 -15.36 19.15
N LEU A 468 -16.18 -14.32 18.39
CA LEU A 468 -16.58 -12.93 18.57
C LEU A 468 -17.69 -12.52 17.59
N PHE A 469 -17.51 -12.81 16.31
CA PHE A 469 -18.39 -12.32 15.27
C PHE A 469 -19.80 -12.90 15.36
N ASP A 470 -19.93 -14.19 15.67
CA ASP A 470 -21.23 -14.89 15.69
C ASP A 470 -22.11 -14.54 16.92
N ARG A 471 -21.60 -13.72 17.87
CA ARG A 471 -22.34 -13.34 19.09
C ARG A 471 -23.50 -12.38 18.86
N CYS A 472 -23.50 -11.66 17.75
CA CYS A 472 -24.53 -10.69 17.43
C CYS A 472 -24.85 -10.74 15.95
N GLN A 473 -26.13 -10.81 15.61
CA GLN A 473 -26.63 -10.84 14.24
C GLN A 473 -27.72 -9.78 14.07
N LEU A 474 -27.65 -9.04 12.96
CA LEU A 474 -28.70 -8.16 12.51
C LEU A 474 -29.30 -8.73 11.23
N THR A 475 -30.60 -8.90 11.18
CA THR A 475 -31.33 -9.36 9.99
C THR A 475 -32.45 -8.36 9.68
N LEU A 476 -32.42 -7.76 8.52
CA LEU A 476 -33.41 -6.79 8.04
C LEU A 476 -34.33 -7.39 6.96
N GLY A 477 -33.98 -8.58 6.46
CA GLY A 477 -34.75 -9.28 5.46
C GLY A 477 -34.06 -10.52 4.89
N ASP A 478 -34.78 -11.27 4.05
CA ASP A 478 -34.21 -12.39 3.28
C ASP A 478 -33.57 -11.86 1.99
N VAL A 479 -32.35 -11.38 2.09
CA VAL A 479 -31.61 -10.74 0.98
C VAL A 479 -30.37 -11.54 0.62
N LYS A 480 -30.06 -11.59 -0.68
CA LYS A 480 -28.92 -12.34 -1.23
C LYS A 480 -27.82 -11.39 -1.72
N ASN A 481 -26.59 -11.78 -1.50
CA ASN A 481 -25.41 -11.07 -1.98
C ASN A 481 -24.98 -11.57 -3.36
N ASN A 482 -25.62 -11.08 -4.41
CA ASN A 482 -25.29 -11.40 -5.80
C ASN A 482 -24.90 -10.17 -6.63
N ILE A 483 -24.71 -9.03 -5.96
CA ILE A 483 -24.38 -7.75 -6.61
C ILE A 483 -23.00 -7.27 -6.10
N PRO A 484 -22.10 -6.81 -6.99
CA PRO A 484 -20.82 -6.24 -6.56
C PRO A 484 -21.02 -5.07 -5.59
N THR A 485 -20.17 -4.99 -4.56
CA THR A 485 -20.25 -3.93 -3.54
C THR A 485 -20.32 -2.50 -4.10
N PRO A 486 -19.53 -2.11 -5.12
CA PRO A 486 -19.67 -0.77 -5.72
C PRO A 486 -21.06 -0.51 -6.31
N GLN A 487 -21.70 -1.54 -6.87
CA GLN A 487 -23.06 -1.41 -7.43
C GLN A 487 -24.10 -1.28 -6.32
N LEU A 488 -23.97 -2.06 -5.22
CA LEU A 488 -24.83 -1.92 -4.04
C LEU A 488 -24.78 -0.48 -3.49
N ILE A 489 -23.59 0.10 -3.39
CA ILE A 489 -23.42 1.47 -2.89
C ILE A 489 -24.04 2.48 -3.86
N SER A 490 -23.80 2.34 -5.17
CA SER A 490 -24.30 3.29 -6.17
C SER A 490 -25.81 3.25 -6.35
N SER A 491 -26.45 2.07 -6.13
CA SER A 491 -27.89 1.87 -6.21
C SER A 491 -28.63 2.10 -4.90
N TYR A 492 -27.95 2.56 -3.85
CA TYR A 492 -28.58 2.84 -2.58
C TYR A 492 -29.72 3.85 -2.73
N ARG A 493 -30.90 3.55 -2.19
CA ARG A 493 -32.21 4.22 -2.31
C ARG A 493 -33.01 3.90 -3.58
N ASP A 494 -32.43 3.25 -4.58
CA ASP A 494 -33.17 2.90 -5.80
C ASP A 494 -33.87 1.54 -5.68
N ASN A 495 -33.30 0.63 -4.86
CA ASN A 495 -33.84 -0.71 -4.64
C ASN A 495 -33.88 -1.06 -3.16
N GLN A 496 -35.08 -1.23 -2.58
CA GLN A 496 -35.26 -1.48 -1.16
C GLN A 496 -34.59 -2.78 -0.66
N GLN A 497 -34.58 -3.84 -1.47
CA GLN A 497 -33.95 -5.11 -1.06
C GLN A 497 -32.42 -4.99 -1.00
N ASP A 498 -31.82 -4.30 -1.97
CA ASP A 498 -30.38 -4.05 -1.98
C ASP A 498 -29.98 -3.13 -0.82
N ASN A 499 -30.83 -2.15 -0.47
CA ASN A 499 -30.61 -1.26 0.67
C ASN A 499 -30.57 -2.02 1.98
N LEU A 500 -31.54 -2.90 2.25
CA LEU A 500 -31.57 -3.72 3.47
C LEU A 500 -30.33 -4.60 3.59
N PHE A 501 -29.88 -5.18 2.47
CA PHE A 501 -28.65 -5.97 2.46
C PHE A 501 -27.41 -5.10 2.75
N LEU A 502 -27.31 -3.92 2.14
CA LEU A 502 -26.19 -3.01 2.36
C LEU A 502 -26.14 -2.52 3.82
N GLU A 503 -27.28 -2.26 4.44
CA GLU A 503 -27.38 -1.86 5.85
C GLU A 503 -26.95 -2.98 6.79
N GLU A 504 -27.39 -4.24 6.54
CA GLU A 504 -26.90 -5.40 7.28
C GLU A 504 -25.38 -5.60 7.12
N LEU A 505 -24.88 -5.46 5.88
CA LEU A 505 -23.47 -5.59 5.58
C LEU A 505 -22.65 -4.49 6.28
N TYR A 506 -23.13 -3.24 6.27
CA TYR A 506 -22.48 -2.10 6.91
C TYR A 506 -22.39 -2.26 8.43
N PHE A 507 -23.47 -2.70 9.07
CA PHE A 507 -23.47 -3.02 10.50
C PHE A 507 -22.41 -4.08 10.84
N ASN A 508 -22.41 -5.20 10.10
CA ASN A 508 -21.47 -6.28 10.34
C ASN A 508 -20.02 -5.89 9.97
N TYR A 509 -19.84 -5.01 8.98
CA TYR A 509 -18.52 -4.48 8.62
C TYR A 509 -17.92 -3.61 9.73
N GLY A 510 -18.73 -2.79 10.41
CA GLY A 510 -18.31 -2.03 11.59
C GLY A 510 -17.81 -2.96 12.72
N ARG A 511 -18.53 -4.06 12.99
CA ARG A 511 -18.10 -5.09 13.96
C ARG A 511 -16.80 -5.78 13.52
N TYR A 512 -16.70 -6.15 12.24
CA TYR A 512 -15.47 -6.70 11.64
C TYR A 512 -14.27 -5.79 11.85
N LEU A 513 -14.40 -4.49 11.57
CA LEU A 513 -13.32 -3.52 11.73
C LEU A 513 -12.85 -3.42 13.20
N LEU A 514 -13.78 -3.43 14.17
CA LEU A 514 -13.43 -3.41 15.59
C LEU A 514 -12.69 -4.69 16.01
N ILE A 515 -13.18 -5.88 15.62
CA ILE A 515 -12.50 -7.15 15.91
C ILE A 515 -11.09 -7.18 15.30
N SER A 516 -10.95 -6.65 14.09
CA SER A 516 -9.70 -6.67 13.35
C SER A 516 -8.67 -5.63 13.81
N SER A 517 -9.08 -4.59 14.60
CA SER A 517 -8.19 -3.48 14.98
C SER A 517 -7.99 -3.28 16.49
N SER A 518 -8.81 -3.90 17.35
CA SER A 518 -8.80 -3.64 18.78
C SER A 518 -8.63 -4.90 19.64
N ARG A 519 -7.49 -5.56 19.48
CA ARG A 519 -7.05 -6.72 20.28
C ARG A 519 -5.54 -6.65 20.53
N GLY A 520 -5.03 -7.55 21.34
CA GLY A 520 -3.59 -7.70 21.59
C GLY A 520 -3.06 -6.70 22.62
N VAL A 521 -2.10 -5.85 22.24
CA VAL A 521 -1.52 -4.84 23.12
C VAL A 521 -2.58 -3.83 23.58
N SER A 522 -2.43 -3.33 24.82
CA SER A 522 -3.36 -2.40 25.46
C SER A 522 -3.31 -0.99 24.85
N LEU A 523 -3.66 -0.90 23.58
CA LEU A 523 -3.79 0.33 22.78
C LEU A 523 -5.09 0.28 21.98
N PRO A 524 -5.83 1.40 21.88
CA PRO A 524 -7.01 1.48 21.04
C PRO A 524 -6.69 1.41 19.55
N ALA A 525 -7.73 1.23 18.73
CA ALA A 525 -7.71 1.58 17.33
C ALA A 525 -7.55 3.10 17.17
N ASN A 526 -6.67 3.53 16.26
CA ASN A 526 -6.48 4.93 15.94
C ASN A 526 -7.48 5.43 14.87
N LEU A 527 -7.32 6.64 14.32
CA LEU A 527 -8.19 7.21 13.27
C LEU A 527 -8.35 6.31 12.05
N GLN A 528 -7.35 5.46 11.74
CA GLN A 528 -7.35 4.52 10.61
C GLN A 528 -7.46 3.04 11.08
N GLY A 529 -7.89 2.79 12.31
CA GLY A 529 -7.90 1.45 12.90
C GLY A 529 -6.47 0.98 13.21
N ILE A 530 -5.91 0.12 12.36
CA ILE A 530 -4.49 -0.31 12.39
C ILE A 530 -3.84 -0.22 11.01
N TRP A 531 -4.56 0.28 9.99
CA TRP A 531 -4.08 0.29 8.60
C TRP A 531 -3.60 1.69 8.20
N ASN A 532 -2.42 1.75 7.57
CA ASN A 532 -1.81 3.00 7.13
C ASN A 532 -0.71 2.74 6.09
N ASP A 533 -0.80 3.32 4.91
CA ASP A 533 0.19 3.19 3.83
C ASP A 533 1.21 4.34 3.77
N ASN A 534 1.15 5.29 4.73
CA ASN A 534 1.89 6.54 4.67
C ASN A 534 2.68 6.79 5.97
N ASN A 535 3.81 7.48 5.91
CA ASN A 535 4.58 7.93 7.08
C ASN A 535 4.16 9.31 7.60
N THR A 536 3.32 10.01 6.84
CA THR A 536 2.72 11.29 7.23
C THR A 536 1.21 11.25 6.95
N PRO A 537 0.47 10.33 7.60
CA PRO A 537 -0.96 10.17 7.37
C PRO A 537 -1.73 11.43 7.80
N ALA A 538 -2.92 11.62 7.21
CA ALA A 538 -3.82 12.68 7.61
C ALA A 538 -4.10 12.60 9.12
N TRP A 539 -4.08 13.75 9.79
CA TRP A 539 -4.26 13.84 11.24
C TRP A 539 -3.32 12.92 12.03
N HIS A 540 -2.12 12.68 11.49
CA HIS A 540 -1.11 11.80 12.07
C HIS A 540 -1.56 10.35 12.33
N SER A 541 -2.80 10.01 11.93
CA SER A 541 -3.51 8.77 12.29
C SER A 541 -3.52 8.53 13.80
N ASP A 542 -3.77 9.61 14.57
CA ASP A 542 -3.65 9.64 16.01
C ASP A 542 -4.81 8.94 16.76
N ILE A 543 -4.69 8.85 18.07
CA ILE A 543 -5.78 8.47 18.97
C ILE A 543 -6.56 9.75 19.29
N HIS A 544 -7.53 10.07 18.42
CA HIS A 544 -8.24 11.34 18.44
C HIS A 544 -9.42 11.31 19.40
N ALA A 545 -9.32 12.07 20.49
CA ALA A 545 -10.24 12.01 21.62
C ALA A 545 -11.35 13.09 21.61
N ASN A 546 -11.53 13.78 20.50
CA ASN A 546 -12.64 14.73 20.34
C ASN A 546 -13.99 14.02 20.23
N ILE A 547 -14.10 13.07 19.27
CA ILE A 547 -15.26 12.17 19.09
C ILE A 547 -14.86 10.86 18.44
N ASN A 548 -13.75 10.82 17.70
CA ASN A 548 -13.41 9.70 16.80
C ASN A 548 -13.13 8.40 17.56
N VAL A 549 -12.24 8.41 18.56
CA VAL A 549 -11.97 7.21 19.34
C VAL A 549 -13.21 6.74 20.10
N GLN A 550 -14.02 7.65 20.60
CA GLN A 550 -15.28 7.30 21.26
C GLN A 550 -16.22 6.57 20.28
N MET A 551 -16.39 7.09 19.06
CA MET A 551 -17.23 6.47 18.03
C MET A 551 -16.71 5.09 17.62
N ASN A 552 -15.41 4.87 17.56
CA ASN A 552 -14.84 3.54 17.28
C ASN A 552 -15.33 2.49 18.27
N TYR A 553 -15.59 2.87 19.53
CA TYR A 553 -15.96 1.95 20.60
C TYR A 553 -17.46 1.95 20.96
N TRP A 554 -18.28 2.82 20.37
CA TRP A 554 -19.72 2.80 20.61
C TRP A 554 -20.39 1.45 20.34
N PRO A 555 -19.99 0.67 19.31
CA PRO A 555 -20.61 -0.63 19.09
C PRO A 555 -20.11 -1.74 20.03
N ALA A 556 -19.03 -1.54 20.79
CA ALA A 556 -18.41 -2.62 21.57
C ALA A 556 -19.40 -3.31 22.51
N GLU A 557 -20.04 -2.56 23.41
CA GLU A 557 -20.95 -3.11 24.41
C GLU A 557 -22.29 -3.58 23.78
N PRO A 558 -23.01 -2.76 22.98
CA PRO A 558 -24.32 -3.14 22.46
C PRO A 558 -24.27 -4.28 21.44
N THR A 559 -23.08 -4.59 20.86
CA THR A 559 -22.93 -5.70 19.93
C THR A 559 -22.16 -6.91 20.49
N ASN A 560 -22.08 -7.01 21.84
CA ASN A 560 -21.47 -8.13 22.56
C ASN A 560 -19.97 -8.34 22.22
N LEU A 561 -19.20 -7.25 22.22
CA LEU A 561 -17.76 -7.20 21.94
C LEU A 561 -17.00 -6.45 23.05
N SER A 562 -17.42 -6.55 24.32
CA SER A 562 -16.88 -5.80 25.46
C SER A 562 -15.37 -5.98 25.65
N GLU A 563 -14.82 -7.17 25.37
CA GLU A 563 -13.38 -7.42 25.46
C GLU A 563 -12.56 -6.60 24.47
N LEU A 564 -13.17 -6.13 23.39
CA LEU A 564 -12.51 -5.26 22.41
C LEU A 564 -12.47 -3.80 22.86
N HIS A 565 -13.29 -3.43 23.85
CA HIS A 565 -13.22 -2.13 24.50
C HIS A 565 -12.04 -2.06 25.49
N ARG A 566 -11.62 -3.19 26.02
CA ARG A 566 -10.56 -3.29 27.04
C ARG A 566 -9.25 -2.58 26.64
N PRO A 567 -8.71 -2.72 25.42
CA PRO A 567 -7.48 -2.01 25.03
C PRO A 567 -7.58 -0.48 25.14
N PHE A 568 -8.73 0.11 24.89
CA PHE A 568 -8.95 1.55 25.08
C PHE A 568 -9.04 1.93 26.57
N LEU A 569 -9.75 1.16 27.37
CA LEU A 569 -9.86 1.40 28.82
C LEU A 569 -8.50 1.22 29.51
N ASP A 570 -7.71 0.23 29.13
CA ASP A 570 -6.37 0.02 29.65
C ASP A 570 -5.41 1.16 29.27
N TYR A 571 -5.53 1.70 28.04
CA TYR A 571 -4.78 2.88 27.61
C TYR A 571 -5.13 4.11 28.47
N ILE A 572 -6.42 4.39 28.68
CA ILE A 572 -6.87 5.48 29.56
C ILE A 572 -6.33 5.27 30.99
N TYR A 573 -6.52 4.09 31.56
CA TYR A 573 -6.08 3.78 32.94
C TYR A 573 -4.57 3.98 33.10
N ARG A 574 -3.79 3.51 32.14
CA ARG A 574 -2.34 3.64 32.15
C ARG A 574 -1.89 5.10 32.14
N GLU A 575 -2.37 5.89 31.19
CA GLU A 575 -1.92 7.28 31.03
C GLU A 575 -2.51 8.23 32.09
N ALA A 576 -3.70 7.94 32.60
CA ALA A 576 -4.36 8.73 33.64
C ALA A 576 -3.94 8.35 35.05
N CYS A 577 -3.73 7.06 35.35
CA CYS A 577 -3.58 6.55 36.71
C CYS A 577 -2.19 5.98 37.03
N VAL A 578 -1.53 5.33 36.06
CA VAL A 578 -0.23 4.68 36.27
C VAL A 578 0.92 5.61 35.89
N LYS A 579 0.89 6.16 34.68
CA LYS A 579 1.85 7.17 34.22
C LYS A 579 1.43 8.56 34.71
N PRO A 580 2.37 9.49 34.91
CA PRO A 580 2.01 10.85 35.37
C PRO A 580 1.47 11.75 34.26
N THR A 581 1.44 11.32 33.02
CA THR A 581 1.33 12.13 31.82
C THR A 581 0.07 12.99 31.80
N TRP A 582 -1.11 12.39 31.90
CA TRP A 582 -2.38 13.12 31.82
C TRP A 582 -2.75 13.87 33.09
N ARG A 583 -2.17 13.49 34.22
CA ARG A 583 -2.27 14.31 35.45
C ARG A 583 -1.47 15.60 35.31
N ARG A 584 -0.26 15.53 34.72
CA ARG A 584 0.52 16.73 34.42
C ARG A 584 -0.23 17.67 33.47
N PHE A 585 -0.92 17.14 32.45
CA PHE A 585 -1.75 17.99 31.60
C PHE A 585 -2.82 18.75 32.37
N ALA A 586 -3.50 18.11 33.31
CA ALA A 586 -4.47 18.79 34.16
C ALA A 586 -3.82 19.88 35.01
N GLN A 587 -2.61 19.67 35.52
CA GLN A 587 -1.85 20.67 36.28
C GLN A 587 -1.39 21.83 35.40
N ASP A 588 -0.81 21.53 34.25
CA ASP A 588 -0.19 22.52 33.36
C ASP A 588 -1.24 23.43 32.68
N MET A 589 -2.36 22.84 32.26
CA MET A 589 -3.41 23.56 31.53
C MET A 589 -4.52 24.09 32.42
N GLY A 590 -4.96 23.31 33.39
CA GLY A 590 -6.10 23.64 34.26
C GLY A 590 -5.71 24.23 35.60
N HIS A 591 -4.42 24.25 35.92
CA HIS A 591 -3.89 24.64 37.22
C HIS A 591 -4.54 23.89 38.39
N VAL A 592 -4.94 22.63 38.15
CA VAL A 592 -5.59 21.76 39.14
C VAL A 592 -4.63 20.67 39.61
N ASN A 593 -4.61 20.41 40.92
CA ASN A 593 -3.72 19.43 41.51
C ASN A 593 -4.35 18.04 41.61
N THR A 594 -5.57 17.87 41.16
CA THR A 594 -6.33 16.62 41.23
C THR A 594 -6.95 16.29 39.87
N GLY A 595 -7.15 15.01 39.61
CA GLY A 595 -7.71 14.55 38.36
C GLY A 595 -6.69 14.43 37.22
N TRP A 596 -7.22 14.26 36.03
CA TRP A 596 -6.46 14.12 34.79
C TRP A 596 -7.26 14.68 33.61
N THR A 597 -6.59 14.98 32.51
CA THR A 597 -7.22 15.37 31.26
C THR A 597 -6.56 14.66 30.09
N LEU A 598 -7.39 14.27 29.13
CA LEU A 598 -7.00 13.68 27.86
C LEU A 598 -6.87 14.78 26.82
N PRO A 599 -5.72 14.99 26.18
CA PRO A 599 -5.60 15.87 25.03
C PRO A 599 -6.48 15.43 23.84
N THR A 600 -6.78 16.33 22.92
CA THR A 600 -7.54 16.01 21.73
C THR A 600 -6.82 15.02 20.84
N GLU A 601 -5.54 15.26 20.56
CA GLU A 601 -4.68 14.43 19.75
C GLU A 601 -3.69 13.69 20.65
N ASN A 602 -3.54 12.38 20.46
CA ASN A 602 -2.69 11.56 21.30
C ASN A 602 -1.91 10.53 20.50
N ASN A 603 -0.65 10.31 20.88
CA ASN A 603 0.13 9.16 20.44
C ASN A 603 0.09 8.01 21.47
N ILE A 604 0.79 6.91 21.18
CA ILE A 604 0.81 5.72 22.05
C ILE A 604 1.70 5.88 23.29
N TYR A 605 2.48 6.96 23.38
CA TYR A 605 3.44 7.25 24.47
C TYR A 605 2.89 8.28 25.46
N GLY A 606 1.61 8.56 25.41
CA GLY A 606 0.94 9.52 26.29
C GLY A 606 1.25 10.99 25.97
N SER A 607 1.96 11.28 24.87
CA SER A 607 2.13 12.66 24.42
C SER A 607 0.91 13.10 23.60
N GLY A 608 0.57 14.36 23.69
CA GLY A 608 -0.57 14.89 22.98
C GLY A 608 -0.51 16.38 22.76
N THR A 609 -1.45 16.89 21.96
CA THR A 609 -1.61 18.31 21.69
C THR A 609 -3.06 18.73 21.93
N THR A 610 -3.25 20.01 22.15
CA THR A 610 -4.55 20.67 22.16
C THR A 610 -4.65 21.60 20.96
N PHE A 611 -5.82 21.66 20.36
CA PHE A 611 -6.13 22.71 19.39
C PHE A 611 -6.20 24.07 20.04
#